data_2d2acf4c692171482a6175641215f29a
#
_entry.id   2d2acf4c692171482a6175641215f29a
#
_cell.length_a   1.000
_cell.length_b   1.000
_cell.length_c   1.000
_cell.angle_alpha   90.00
_cell.angle_beta   90.00
_cell.angle_gamma   90.00
#
_symmetry.space_group_name_H-M   'P 1'
#
loop_
_entity.id
_entity.type
_entity.pdbx_description
1 polymer ?
#
loop_
_entity_poly.entity_id
_entity_poly.type
_entity_poly.pdbx_seq_one_letter_code
_entity_poly.pdbx_strand_id
1 'polypeptide(L)'
;VEWLQAQGIEEVLSDECTNVIVPWNIQSGKNNCMFMAHLDTVFSEETELMIKEKKGKWCCPGIGDDTANAAILLLLIKYVHEKVKKRSCGVWFVFDVGEEGLGNLAGSRKLMESYGNRLRWVTSFDLYTHHIYTSSVGSYRYRIVVKTKGGHSYLDFGNKSAVAEMAALIHELYGYQPVGAGHTTYNAGVISGGTSVNTIAQECSMLYEARSDEAEALVECENYLYETLKKRKTDDVQIECKKIGERPCMGVVDTEKIMRIAQKCSDLIEKVTGKRPAFGQASTDCNIPLAMGIPSLCIGLIEGAGAHTLEEW
;
A
#
# COMPACT_ATOMS: atom_id res chain seq x y z
N VAL A 1 -7.61 4.45 21.32
CA VAL A 1 -6.95 4.59 22.63
C VAL A 1 -7.95 4.35 23.75
N GLU A 2 -9.02 5.17 23.85
CA GLU A 2 -10.02 5.14 24.93
C GLU A 2 -10.62 3.74 25.17
N TRP A 3 -10.97 3.02 24.10
CA TRP A 3 -11.49 1.67 24.22
C TRP A 3 -10.50 0.71 24.90
N LEU A 4 -9.22 0.78 24.54
CA LEU A 4 -8.15 -0.05 25.14
C LEU A 4 -8.00 0.27 26.63
N GLN A 5 -7.98 1.54 26.97
CA GLN A 5 -7.91 2.00 28.37
C GLN A 5 -9.13 1.53 29.18
N ALA A 6 -10.33 1.58 28.59
CA ALA A 6 -11.54 1.05 29.22
C ALA A 6 -11.50 -0.48 29.43
N GLN A 7 -10.64 -1.22 28.72
CA GLN A 7 -10.37 -2.64 28.95
C GLN A 7 -9.22 -2.89 29.96
N GLY A 8 -8.69 -1.84 30.61
CA GLY A 8 -7.58 -1.95 31.56
C GLY A 8 -6.21 -2.08 30.92
N ILE A 9 -6.08 -1.74 29.65
CA ILE A 9 -4.80 -1.73 28.91
C ILE A 9 -4.26 -0.29 28.95
N GLU A 10 -3.40 -0.03 29.94
CA GLU A 10 -2.94 1.34 30.23
C GLU A 10 -1.78 1.78 29.33
N GLU A 11 -0.88 0.85 28.95
CA GLU A 11 0.27 1.16 28.12
C GLU A 11 -0.11 1.19 26.64
N VAL A 12 -0.54 2.35 26.19
CA VAL A 12 -0.86 2.65 24.78
C VAL A 12 -0.03 3.84 24.34
N LEU A 13 0.83 3.63 23.35
CA LEU A 13 1.76 4.63 22.82
C LEU A 13 1.23 5.17 21.49
N SER A 14 1.70 6.35 21.11
CA SER A 14 1.54 6.87 19.75
C SER A 14 2.87 7.44 19.29
N ASP A 15 3.18 7.30 18.00
CA ASP A 15 4.38 7.87 17.39
C ASP A 15 4.07 9.13 16.56
N GLU A 16 5.09 9.66 15.90
CA GLU A 16 5.01 10.88 15.10
C GLU A 16 4.10 10.74 13.85
N CYS A 17 3.90 9.51 13.36
CA CYS A 17 2.97 9.19 12.28
C CYS A 17 1.54 8.97 12.79
N THR A 18 1.29 9.09 14.11
CA THR A 18 0.02 8.77 14.77
C THR A 18 -0.36 7.29 14.81
N ASN A 19 0.59 6.39 14.56
CA ASN A 19 0.37 4.96 14.82
C ASN A 19 -0.01 4.75 16.28
N VAL A 20 -0.95 3.85 16.56
CA VAL A 20 -1.31 3.45 17.92
C VAL A 20 -0.64 2.11 18.23
N ILE A 21 0.18 2.08 19.28
CA ILE A 21 1.08 0.95 19.57
C ILE A 21 0.80 0.43 20.98
N VAL A 22 0.49 -0.85 21.09
CA VAL A 22 0.24 -1.54 22.36
C VAL A 22 1.32 -2.59 22.57
N PRO A 23 2.32 -2.30 23.43
CA PRO A 23 3.37 -3.26 23.75
C PRO A 23 2.84 -4.33 24.71
N TRP A 24 3.18 -5.59 24.47
CA TRP A 24 2.87 -6.69 25.38
C TRP A 24 4.09 -7.59 25.59
N ASN A 25 4.53 -7.74 26.83
CA ASN A 25 5.63 -8.63 27.22
C ASN A 25 6.90 -8.43 26.39
N ILE A 26 7.26 -7.21 26.06
CA ILE A 26 8.38 -6.90 25.17
C ILE A 26 9.69 -7.44 25.72
N GLN A 27 10.43 -8.16 24.88
CA GLN A 27 11.72 -8.81 25.21
C GLN A 27 12.90 -8.00 24.67
N SER A 28 14.06 -8.22 25.30
CA SER A 28 15.33 -7.73 24.75
C SER A 28 15.71 -8.48 23.47
N GLY A 29 16.41 -7.80 22.56
CA GLY A 29 16.88 -8.37 21.29
C GLY A 29 15.76 -8.76 20.32
N LYS A 30 16.09 -9.60 19.36
CA LYS A 30 15.17 -10.04 18.27
C LYS A 30 14.22 -11.16 18.71
N ASN A 31 13.51 -10.97 19.81
CA ASN A 31 12.54 -11.98 20.29
C ASN A 31 11.10 -11.43 20.37
N ASN A 32 10.78 -10.51 19.49
CA ASN A 32 9.46 -9.89 19.44
C ASN A 32 8.82 -10.08 18.07
N CYS A 33 7.50 -10.05 18.05
CA CYS A 33 6.68 -10.02 16.84
C CYS A 33 5.93 -8.68 16.78
N MET A 34 5.45 -8.33 15.60
CA MET A 34 4.52 -7.22 15.42
C MET A 34 3.28 -7.73 14.69
N PHE A 35 2.12 -7.35 15.18
CA PHE A 35 0.82 -7.58 14.56
C PHE A 35 0.21 -6.22 14.29
N MET A 36 -0.14 -5.94 13.04
CA MET A 36 -0.59 -4.63 12.61
C MET A 36 -1.82 -4.72 11.74
N ALA A 37 -2.62 -3.66 11.73
CA ALA A 37 -3.78 -3.43 10.90
C ALA A 37 -3.89 -1.92 10.67
N HIS A 38 -4.16 -1.48 9.43
CA HIS A 38 -4.18 -0.06 9.15
C HIS A 38 -5.54 0.59 9.44
N LEU A 39 -5.55 1.90 9.64
CA LEU A 39 -6.75 2.67 10.01
C LEU A 39 -7.24 3.60 8.92
N ASP A 40 -6.40 3.91 7.95
CA ASP A 40 -6.77 4.75 6.81
C ASP A 40 -7.52 3.96 5.73
N THR A 41 -8.20 4.66 4.85
CA THR A 41 -8.93 4.08 3.71
C THR A 41 -8.70 4.92 2.46
N VAL A 42 -9.01 4.36 1.28
CA VAL A 42 -8.95 5.10 -0.01
C VAL A 42 -10.05 6.13 -0.16
N PHE A 43 -11.05 6.13 0.71
CA PHE A 43 -12.24 6.97 0.58
C PHE A 43 -12.00 8.38 1.12
N SER A 44 -12.63 9.37 0.48
CA SER A 44 -12.57 10.76 0.94
C SER A 44 -13.43 10.97 2.19
N GLU A 45 -13.15 12.04 2.94
CA GLU A 45 -13.93 12.47 4.11
C GLU A 45 -15.43 12.74 3.79
N GLU A 46 -15.76 12.98 2.52
CA GLU A 46 -17.14 13.18 2.06
C GLU A 46 -17.90 11.86 1.85
N THR A 47 -17.21 10.71 1.88
CA THR A 47 -17.83 9.41 1.69
C THR A 47 -18.63 9.01 2.92
N GLU A 48 -19.90 8.65 2.73
CA GLU A 48 -20.75 8.17 3.81
C GLU A 48 -20.29 6.79 4.30
N LEU A 49 -19.74 6.73 5.50
CA LEU A 49 -19.28 5.51 6.17
C LEU A 49 -20.35 4.98 7.13
N MET A 50 -21.50 4.55 6.58
CA MET A 50 -22.58 3.97 7.37
C MET A 50 -22.70 2.47 7.11
N ILE A 51 -22.56 1.66 8.16
CA ILE A 51 -22.72 0.22 8.08
C ILE A 51 -24.18 -0.11 7.74
N LYS A 52 -24.38 -0.87 6.67
CA LYS A 52 -25.69 -1.35 6.23
C LYS A 52 -25.69 -2.88 6.16
N GLU A 53 -26.69 -3.52 6.73
CA GLU A 53 -26.87 -4.95 6.58
C GLU A 53 -27.65 -5.25 5.28
N LYS A 54 -27.01 -6.01 4.37
CA LYS A 54 -27.62 -6.46 3.12
C LYS A 54 -27.43 -7.98 2.98
N LYS A 55 -28.54 -8.74 2.97
CA LYS A 55 -28.52 -10.20 2.76
C LYS A 55 -27.58 -10.95 3.74
N GLY A 56 -27.60 -10.56 5.01
CA GLY A 56 -26.74 -11.14 6.05
C GLY A 56 -25.27 -10.77 5.98
N LYS A 57 -24.92 -9.72 5.24
CA LYS A 57 -23.57 -9.15 5.14
C LYS A 57 -23.59 -7.70 5.63
N TRP A 58 -22.53 -7.31 6.30
CA TRP A 58 -22.30 -5.93 6.66
C TRP A 58 -21.55 -5.24 5.52
N CYS A 59 -22.13 -4.18 5.00
CA CYS A 59 -21.59 -3.42 3.86
C CYS A 59 -21.29 -2.00 4.29
N CYS A 60 -20.07 -1.55 4.05
CA CYS A 60 -19.62 -0.18 4.23
C CYS A 60 -18.30 -0.01 3.48
N PRO A 61 -18.04 1.12 2.81
CA PRO A 61 -16.72 1.41 2.27
C PRO A 61 -15.64 1.33 3.36
N GLY A 62 -14.53 0.60 3.12
CA GLY A 62 -13.44 0.40 4.08
C GLY A 62 -13.75 -0.57 5.23
N ILE A 63 -14.86 -1.32 5.15
CA ILE A 63 -15.21 -2.25 6.24
C ILE A 63 -14.29 -3.47 6.29
N GLY A 64 -13.86 -3.96 5.13
CA GLY A 64 -12.96 -5.12 5.02
C GLY A 64 -11.50 -4.71 4.92
N ASP A 65 -11.28 -3.57 4.27
CA ASP A 65 -9.97 -2.96 4.04
C ASP A 65 -9.93 -1.59 4.74
N ASP A 66 -9.57 -1.48 6.04
CA ASP A 66 -9.12 -2.59 6.91
C ASP A 66 -9.87 -2.60 8.27
N THR A 67 -11.01 -1.91 8.39
CA THR A 67 -11.71 -1.64 9.67
C THR A 67 -12.05 -2.91 10.46
N ALA A 68 -12.49 -3.97 9.79
CA ALA A 68 -12.89 -5.19 10.48
C ALA A 68 -11.70 -5.99 11.00
N ASN A 69 -10.57 -6.04 10.27
CA ASN A 69 -9.33 -6.64 10.77
C ASN A 69 -8.79 -5.86 11.96
N ALA A 70 -8.83 -4.51 11.92
CA ALA A 70 -8.48 -3.66 13.06
C ALA A 70 -9.36 -3.94 14.28
N ALA A 71 -10.66 -4.11 14.09
CA ALA A 71 -11.58 -4.46 15.18
C ALA A 71 -11.26 -5.84 15.80
N ILE A 72 -10.92 -6.83 14.97
CA ILE A 72 -10.49 -8.15 15.45
C ILE A 72 -9.16 -8.04 16.20
N LEU A 73 -8.23 -7.22 15.73
CA LEU A 73 -6.97 -6.97 16.43
C LEU A 73 -7.21 -6.36 17.84
N LEU A 74 -8.16 -5.45 18.00
CA LEU A 74 -8.58 -4.95 19.33
C LEU A 74 -9.05 -6.08 20.24
N LEU A 75 -9.88 -6.99 19.74
CA LEU A 75 -10.36 -8.15 20.49
C LEU A 75 -9.22 -9.12 20.84
N LEU A 76 -8.27 -9.31 19.93
CA LEU A 76 -7.08 -10.12 20.17
C LEU A 76 -6.21 -9.54 21.28
N ILE A 77 -6.00 -8.23 21.29
CA ILE A 77 -5.27 -7.54 22.37
C ILE A 77 -5.94 -7.81 23.72
N LYS A 78 -7.24 -7.59 23.82
CA LYS A 78 -8.00 -7.89 25.04
C LYS A 78 -7.83 -9.33 25.48
N TYR A 79 -8.03 -10.28 24.56
CA TYR A 79 -7.87 -11.71 24.86
C TYR A 79 -6.47 -12.06 25.38
N VAL A 80 -5.44 -11.52 24.74
CA VAL A 80 -4.03 -11.78 25.12
C VAL A 80 -3.76 -11.23 26.51
N HIS A 81 -4.20 -10.02 26.82
CA HIS A 81 -4.01 -9.42 28.14
C HIS A 81 -4.74 -10.18 29.24
N GLU A 82 -5.96 -10.65 29.00
CA GLU A 82 -6.76 -11.36 30.01
C GLU A 82 -6.38 -12.84 30.20
N LYS A 83 -6.07 -13.54 29.09
CA LYS A 83 -6.06 -15.01 29.07
C LYS A 83 -4.67 -15.64 28.89
N VAL A 84 -3.72 -14.93 28.27
CA VAL A 84 -2.42 -15.54 27.94
C VAL A 84 -1.44 -15.42 29.10
N LYS A 85 -1.23 -16.54 29.80
CA LYS A 85 -0.34 -16.63 30.97
C LYS A 85 1.11 -16.99 30.61
N LYS A 86 1.32 -17.85 29.61
CA LYS A 86 2.65 -18.25 29.14
C LYS A 86 3.14 -17.27 28.08
N ARG A 87 4.31 -16.67 28.31
CA ARG A 87 4.87 -15.59 27.51
C ARG A 87 6.22 -16.02 26.96
N SER A 88 6.27 -16.50 25.73
CA SER A 88 7.50 -16.93 25.05
C SER A 88 8.16 -15.88 24.17
N CYS A 89 7.43 -14.83 23.82
CA CYS A 89 7.93 -13.68 23.03
C CYS A 89 7.18 -12.42 23.42
N GLY A 90 7.73 -11.26 23.03
CA GLY A 90 7.04 -9.98 23.07
C GLY A 90 6.20 -9.78 21.81
N VAL A 91 5.17 -8.96 21.91
CA VAL A 91 4.34 -8.54 20.77
C VAL A 91 4.08 -7.05 20.84
N TRP A 92 4.32 -6.34 19.75
CA TRP A 92 3.72 -5.06 19.50
C TRP A 92 2.45 -5.27 18.69
N PHE A 93 1.31 -4.87 19.24
CA PHE A 93 0.07 -4.74 18.48
C PHE A 93 -0.03 -3.31 18.01
N VAL A 94 -0.30 -3.11 16.74
CA VAL A 94 -0.21 -1.80 16.10
C VAL A 94 -1.45 -1.55 15.24
N PHE A 95 -1.96 -0.33 15.35
CA PHE A 95 -2.89 0.23 14.39
C PHE A 95 -2.14 1.34 13.68
N ASP A 96 -1.78 1.10 12.44
CA ASP A 96 -0.96 2.03 11.67
C ASP A 96 -1.77 2.85 10.68
N VAL A 97 -1.10 3.79 10.04
CA VAL A 97 -1.70 4.77 9.14
C VAL A 97 -0.84 4.98 7.90
N GLY A 98 -1.48 5.42 6.82
CA GLY A 98 -0.79 5.72 5.57
C GLY A 98 -0.43 4.45 4.79
N GLU A 99 -1.18 3.37 4.97
CA GLU A 99 -1.11 2.20 4.09
C GLU A 99 -1.59 2.59 2.69
N GLU A 100 -2.69 3.28 2.61
CA GLU A 100 -3.41 3.52 1.37
C GLU A 100 -2.76 4.56 0.45
N GLY A 101 -2.87 4.30 -0.83
CA GLY A 101 -2.61 5.25 -1.91
C GLY A 101 -1.28 5.99 -1.79
N LEU A 102 -1.37 7.31 -1.62
CA LEU A 102 -0.21 8.21 -1.48
C LEU A 102 0.31 8.31 -0.03
N GLY A 103 -0.30 7.62 0.93
CA GLY A 103 0.24 7.45 2.29
C GLY A 103 1.60 6.74 2.28
N ASN A 104 1.86 5.93 1.25
CA ASN A 104 3.17 5.38 0.92
C ASN A 104 3.79 4.53 2.05
N LEU A 105 2.96 3.83 2.83
CA LEU A 105 3.34 2.99 3.97
C LEU A 105 4.06 3.80 5.08
N ALA A 106 3.66 5.04 5.30
CA ALA A 106 4.34 5.93 6.23
C ALA A 106 4.37 5.37 7.66
N GLY A 107 3.25 4.80 8.13
CA GLY A 107 3.16 4.14 9.43
C GLY A 107 4.10 2.95 9.54
N SER A 108 4.03 2.03 8.59
CA SER A 108 4.91 0.84 8.56
C SER A 108 6.39 1.22 8.50
N ARG A 109 6.77 2.25 7.72
CA ARG A 109 8.16 2.77 7.69
C ARG A 109 8.62 3.25 9.06
N LYS A 110 7.81 4.07 9.72
CA LYS A 110 8.13 4.60 11.06
C LYS A 110 8.27 3.49 12.09
N LEU A 111 7.41 2.50 12.04
CA LEU A 111 7.45 1.32 12.91
C LEU A 111 8.73 0.49 12.68
N MET A 112 9.10 0.26 11.44
CA MET A 112 10.31 -0.49 11.10
C MET A 112 11.59 0.27 11.44
N GLU A 113 11.61 1.59 11.28
CA GLU A 113 12.71 2.45 11.76
C GLU A 113 12.88 2.32 13.28
N SER A 114 11.79 2.37 14.03
CA SER A 114 11.81 2.38 15.49
C SER A 114 12.02 1.00 16.11
N TYR A 115 11.48 -0.07 15.55
CA TYR A 115 11.38 -1.39 16.16
C TYR A 115 11.97 -2.53 15.32
N GLY A 116 12.26 -2.33 14.03
CA GLY A 116 12.64 -3.39 13.09
C GLY A 116 13.83 -4.24 13.54
N ASN A 117 14.83 -3.63 14.18
CA ASN A 117 16.01 -4.33 14.72
C ASN A 117 15.70 -5.28 15.89
N ARG A 118 14.51 -5.20 16.48
CA ARG A 118 14.03 -6.03 17.61
C ARG A 118 12.99 -7.07 17.18
N LEU A 119 12.60 -7.06 15.90
CA LEU A 119 11.57 -7.95 15.34
C LEU A 119 12.21 -9.20 14.74
N ARG A 120 11.54 -10.33 14.99
CA ARG A 120 11.80 -11.62 14.32
C ARG A 120 10.72 -11.99 13.33
N TRP A 121 9.56 -11.30 13.38
CA TRP A 121 8.38 -11.59 12.58
C TRP A 121 7.41 -10.41 12.58
N VAL A 122 6.77 -10.16 11.42
CA VAL A 122 5.65 -9.22 11.30
C VAL A 122 4.47 -9.93 10.64
N THR A 123 3.25 -9.66 11.09
CA THR A 123 2.01 -10.01 10.41
C THR A 123 1.18 -8.74 10.25
N SER A 124 0.83 -8.40 9.03
CA SER A 124 -0.22 -7.42 8.75
C SER A 124 -1.54 -8.19 8.61
N PHE A 125 -2.57 -7.74 9.30
CA PHE A 125 -3.92 -8.20 9.09
C PHE A 125 -4.59 -7.22 8.14
N ASP A 126 -4.92 -7.68 6.93
CA ASP A 126 -5.44 -6.83 5.87
C ASP A 126 -6.18 -7.68 4.85
N LEU A 127 -7.20 -7.09 4.21
CA LEU A 127 -8.04 -7.76 3.23
C LEU A 127 -8.83 -8.96 3.81
N TYR A 128 -8.90 -10.07 3.06
CA TYR A 128 -9.85 -11.16 3.34
C TYR A 128 -9.17 -12.51 3.46
N THR A 129 -9.82 -13.47 4.15
CA THR A 129 -9.32 -14.82 4.43
C THR A 129 -9.01 -15.69 3.20
N HIS A 130 -9.42 -15.30 2.00
CA HIS A 130 -9.24 -16.13 0.80
C HIS A 130 -7.82 -16.08 0.20
N HIS A 131 -6.96 -15.17 0.69
CA HIS A 131 -5.55 -15.10 0.31
C HIS A 131 -4.63 -14.99 1.53
N ILE A 132 -3.41 -15.50 1.38
CA ILE A 132 -2.27 -15.25 2.25
C ILE A 132 -1.16 -14.69 1.37
N TYR A 133 -0.74 -13.46 1.64
CA TYR A 133 0.30 -12.80 0.86
C TYR A 133 1.65 -13.03 1.54
N THR A 134 2.54 -13.73 0.83
CA THR A 134 3.85 -14.19 1.32
C THR A 134 5.03 -13.46 0.69
N SER A 135 4.74 -12.56 -0.25
CA SER A 135 5.70 -11.73 -0.96
C SER A 135 5.11 -10.36 -1.23
N SER A 136 5.95 -9.37 -1.53
CA SER A 136 5.53 -8.01 -1.78
C SER A 136 5.68 -7.62 -3.25
N VAL A 137 4.71 -6.81 -3.72
CA VAL A 137 4.78 -6.09 -4.98
C VAL A 137 5.21 -4.67 -4.71
N GLY A 138 6.36 -4.27 -5.25
CA GLY A 138 6.84 -2.89 -5.15
C GLY A 138 6.15 -1.96 -6.14
N SER A 139 6.25 -0.66 -5.90
CA SER A 139 5.73 0.36 -6.83
C SER A 139 6.50 1.66 -6.75
N TYR A 140 6.65 2.32 -7.92
CA TYR A 140 7.12 3.68 -8.05
C TYR A 140 6.01 4.55 -8.62
N ARG A 141 5.74 5.69 -7.99
CA ARG A 141 4.68 6.61 -8.37
C ARG A 141 5.23 7.99 -8.67
N TYR A 142 4.78 8.60 -9.75
CA TYR A 142 5.30 9.87 -10.25
C TYR A 142 4.18 10.84 -10.55
N ARG A 143 4.42 12.11 -10.24
CA ARG A 143 3.70 13.23 -10.82
C ARG A 143 4.56 13.85 -11.93
N ILE A 144 4.04 13.89 -13.14
CA ILE A 144 4.72 14.44 -14.31
C ILE A 144 3.92 15.63 -14.81
N VAL A 145 4.59 16.75 -15.05
CA VAL A 145 3.98 17.99 -15.53
C VAL A 145 4.70 18.44 -16.79
N VAL A 146 3.93 18.62 -17.85
CA VAL A 146 4.40 19.19 -19.12
C VAL A 146 3.94 20.64 -19.19
N LYS A 147 4.88 21.55 -19.52
CA LYS A 147 4.64 22.98 -19.69
C LYS A 147 5.11 23.45 -21.04
N THR A 148 4.32 24.31 -21.71
CA THR A 148 4.60 24.91 -22.99
C THR A 148 4.20 26.38 -23.00
N LYS A 149 4.55 27.11 -24.07
CA LYS A 149 4.13 28.50 -24.24
C LYS A 149 2.60 28.63 -24.37
N GLY A 150 1.93 27.64 -25.04
CA GLY A 150 0.52 27.74 -25.37
C GLY A 150 0.16 28.86 -26.30
N GLY A 151 -1.08 29.36 -26.24
CA GLY A 151 -1.56 30.49 -27.04
C GLY A 151 -2.99 30.35 -27.53
N HIS A 152 -3.42 31.26 -28.40
CA HIS A 152 -4.73 31.22 -29.07
C HIS A 152 -4.71 30.16 -30.17
N SER A 153 -5.67 29.24 -30.19
CA SER A 153 -5.67 28.04 -31.07
C SER A 153 -5.58 28.39 -32.58
N TYR A 154 -6.08 29.54 -33.00
CA TYR A 154 -6.03 30.00 -34.39
C TYR A 154 -4.86 30.95 -34.66
N LEU A 155 -4.65 31.95 -33.79
CA LEU A 155 -3.62 32.98 -34.03
C LEU A 155 -2.20 32.47 -33.80
N ASP A 156 -2.04 31.60 -32.82
CA ASP A 156 -0.75 31.05 -32.43
C ASP A 156 -0.60 29.58 -32.90
N PHE A 157 -1.34 29.21 -33.97
CA PHE A 157 -1.27 27.85 -34.52
C PHE A 157 0.16 27.45 -34.90
N GLY A 158 0.63 26.33 -34.40
CA GLY A 158 2.01 25.86 -34.52
C GLY A 158 2.80 25.87 -33.22
N ASN A 159 2.31 26.61 -32.20
CA ASN A 159 2.87 26.48 -30.84
C ASN A 159 2.62 25.08 -30.28
N LYS A 160 3.53 24.63 -29.42
CA LYS A 160 3.38 23.35 -28.70
C LYS A 160 2.22 23.40 -27.72
N SER A 161 1.43 22.31 -27.67
CA SER A 161 0.37 22.14 -26.72
C SER A 161 0.78 21.11 -25.64
N ALA A 162 0.73 21.51 -24.37
CA ALA A 162 1.08 20.62 -23.26
C ALA A 162 0.21 19.35 -23.23
N VAL A 163 -1.06 19.44 -23.61
CA VAL A 163 -1.95 18.27 -23.72
C VAL A 163 -1.51 17.33 -24.84
N ALA A 164 -1.14 17.86 -26.01
CA ALA A 164 -0.66 17.03 -27.13
C ALA A 164 0.69 16.37 -26.82
N GLU A 165 1.61 17.10 -26.18
CA GLU A 165 2.92 16.55 -25.78
C GLU A 165 2.75 15.49 -24.67
N MET A 166 1.81 15.67 -23.72
CA MET A 166 1.48 14.68 -22.70
C MET A 166 0.88 13.41 -23.33
N ALA A 167 -0.03 13.55 -24.30
CA ALA A 167 -0.61 12.40 -25.01
C ALA A 167 0.47 11.60 -25.75
N ALA A 168 1.40 12.29 -26.40
CA ALA A 168 2.52 11.66 -27.08
C ALA A 168 3.52 11.01 -26.10
N LEU A 169 3.75 11.59 -24.92
CA LEU A 169 4.54 10.99 -23.85
C LEU A 169 3.88 9.69 -23.33
N ILE A 170 2.56 9.72 -23.06
CA ILE A 170 1.81 8.54 -22.61
C ILE A 170 1.92 7.43 -23.67
N HIS A 171 1.71 7.76 -24.95
CA HIS A 171 1.82 6.79 -26.03
C HIS A 171 3.19 6.11 -26.07
N GLU A 172 4.28 6.86 -25.89
CA GLU A 172 5.63 6.31 -25.85
C GLU A 172 5.86 5.45 -24.62
N LEU A 173 5.41 5.88 -23.42
CA LEU A 173 5.52 5.10 -22.20
C LEU A 173 4.77 3.77 -22.29
N TYR A 174 3.62 3.74 -22.96
CA TYR A 174 2.86 2.50 -23.19
C TYR A 174 3.47 1.58 -24.27
N GLY A 175 4.50 2.04 -24.96
CA GLY A 175 5.34 1.21 -25.83
C GLY A 175 6.42 0.41 -25.08
N TYR A 176 6.63 0.65 -23.79
CA TYR A 176 7.59 -0.08 -22.98
C TYR A 176 7.23 -1.58 -22.91
N GLN A 177 8.24 -2.42 -23.07
CA GLN A 177 8.11 -3.87 -22.91
C GLN A 177 8.93 -4.26 -21.67
N PRO A 178 8.29 -4.63 -20.58
CA PRO A 178 9.00 -5.08 -19.38
C PRO A 178 9.92 -6.28 -19.69
N VAL A 179 11.13 -6.24 -19.15
CA VAL A 179 12.09 -7.36 -19.23
C VAL A 179 12.15 -8.05 -17.86
N GLY A 180 12.43 -9.34 -17.88
CA GLY A 180 12.49 -10.18 -16.68
C GLY A 180 11.42 -11.26 -16.67
N ALA A 181 11.46 -12.11 -15.65
CA ALA A 181 10.51 -13.20 -15.45
C ALA A 181 9.32 -12.79 -14.56
N GLY A 182 9.44 -11.67 -13.86
CA GLY A 182 8.45 -11.17 -12.93
C GLY A 182 7.23 -10.51 -13.60
N HIS A 183 6.23 -10.21 -12.79
CA HIS A 183 5.03 -9.51 -13.25
C HIS A 183 5.21 -8.00 -13.06
N THR A 184 5.47 -7.31 -14.17
CA THR A 184 5.65 -5.84 -14.19
C THR A 184 4.49 -5.17 -14.92
N THR A 185 3.93 -4.14 -14.30
CA THR A 185 2.83 -3.34 -14.85
C THR A 185 3.13 -1.85 -14.73
N TYR A 186 2.48 -1.04 -15.56
CA TYR A 186 2.54 0.41 -15.48
C TYR A 186 1.20 1.03 -15.88
N ASN A 187 0.93 2.23 -15.39
CA ASN A 187 -0.35 2.90 -15.62
C ASN A 187 -0.23 4.43 -15.52
N ALA A 188 -0.81 5.15 -16.49
CA ALA A 188 -1.10 6.57 -16.39
C ALA A 188 -2.55 6.71 -15.88
N GLY A 189 -2.72 6.76 -14.54
CA GLY A 189 -4.03 6.63 -13.91
C GLY A 189 -4.85 7.93 -13.87
N VAL A 190 -4.20 9.08 -13.92
CA VAL A 190 -4.84 10.40 -13.90
C VAL A 190 -4.15 11.31 -14.90
N ILE A 191 -4.93 12.06 -15.67
CA ILE A 191 -4.45 13.15 -16.54
C ILE A 191 -5.35 14.36 -16.35
N SER A 192 -4.73 15.57 -16.28
CA SER A 192 -5.44 16.84 -16.17
C SER A 192 -4.66 17.94 -16.86
N GLY A 193 -5.33 18.78 -17.65
CA GLY A 193 -4.67 19.89 -18.32
C GLY A 193 -5.55 20.65 -19.30
N GLY A 194 -5.03 21.80 -19.76
CA GLY A 194 -5.75 22.74 -20.61
C GLY A 194 -6.77 23.60 -19.85
N THR A 195 -7.32 24.60 -20.53
CA THR A 195 -8.25 25.58 -19.94
C THR A 195 -9.52 25.77 -20.76
N SER A 196 -9.41 25.77 -22.09
CA SER A 196 -10.51 26.05 -22.99
C SER A 196 -10.27 25.43 -24.37
N VAL A 197 -11.35 25.14 -25.11
CA VAL A 197 -11.27 24.56 -26.48
C VAL A 197 -10.51 25.39 -27.49
N ASN A 198 -10.52 26.70 -27.34
CA ASN A 198 -9.82 27.66 -28.23
C ASN A 198 -8.47 28.13 -27.70
N THR A 199 -7.90 27.44 -26.72
CA THR A 199 -6.58 27.73 -26.13
C THR A 199 -5.64 26.54 -26.37
N ILE A 200 -4.45 26.80 -26.89
CA ILE A 200 -3.35 25.85 -26.92
C ILE A 200 -2.90 25.67 -25.46
N ALA A 201 -3.00 24.45 -24.92
CA ALA A 201 -2.75 24.18 -23.51
C ALA A 201 -1.31 24.51 -23.10
N GLN A 202 -1.17 25.30 -22.02
CA GLN A 202 0.12 25.68 -21.44
C GLN A 202 0.64 24.65 -20.43
N GLU A 203 -0.25 23.91 -19.76
CA GLU A 203 0.10 22.91 -18.76
C GLU A 203 -0.77 21.66 -18.89
N CYS A 204 -0.14 20.51 -18.68
CA CYS A 204 -0.81 19.23 -18.51
C CYS A 204 -0.03 18.37 -17.49
N SER A 205 -0.73 17.72 -16.60
CA SER A 205 -0.13 16.84 -15.59
C SER A 205 -0.70 15.42 -15.67
N MET A 206 0.11 14.43 -15.28
CA MET A 206 -0.37 13.06 -15.06
C MET A 206 0.19 12.46 -13.77
N LEU A 207 -0.53 11.49 -13.21
CA LEU A 207 -0.03 10.56 -12.23
C LEU A 207 0.28 9.24 -12.95
N TYR A 208 1.51 8.80 -12.81
CA TYR A 208 2.03 7.59 -13.44
C TYR A 208 2.55 6.63 -12.37
N GLU A 209 2.29 5.33 -12.55
CA GLU A 209 2.72 4.27 -11.65
C GLU A 209 3.40 3.15 -12.43
N ALA A 210 4.46 2.59 -11.85
CA ALA A 210 5.01 1.28 -12.25
C ALA A 210 4.97 0.36 -11.03
N ARG A 211 4.63 -0.91 -11.24
CA ARG A 211 4.61 -1.97 -10.21
C ARG A 211 5.37 -3.19 -10.70
N SER A 212 6.07 -3.87 -9.80
CA SER A 212 6.71 -5.16 -10.07
C SER A 212 6.91 -5.96 -8.80
N ASP A 213 6.99 -7.27 -8.94
CA ASP A 213 7.50 -8.19 -7.90
C ASP A 213 9.03 -8.30 -7.93
N GLU A 214 9.70 -7.71 -8.92
CA GLU A 214 11.16 -7.65 -9.07
C GLU A 214 11.68 -6.21 -8.93
N ALA A 215 12.65 -5.99 -8.03
CA ALA A 215 13.20 -4.66 -7.78
C ALA A 215 13.95 -4.10 -8.99
N GLU A 216 14.71 -4.95 -9.67
CA GLU A 216 15.46 -4.61 -10.88
C GLU A 216 14.53 -4.13 -12.00
N ALA A 217 13.37 -4.79 -12.17
CA ALA A 217 12.39 -4.38 -13.18
C ALA A 217 11.78 -3.00 -12.89
N LEU A 218 11.58 -2.63 -11.61
CA LEU A 218 11.17 -1.26 -11.24
C LEU A 218 12.23 -0.23 -11.61
N VAL A 219 13.50 -0.53 -11.38
CA VAL A 219 14.61 0.35 -11.75
C VAL A 219 14.68 0.52 -13.26
N GLU A 220 14.46 -0.53 -14.03
CA GLU A 220 14.42 -0.46 -15.49
C GLU A 220 13.23 0.38 -15.99
N CYS A 221 12.05 0.23 -15.39
CA CYS A 221 10.90 1.09 -15.68
C CYS A 221 11.20 2.56 -15.40
N GLU A 222 11.85 2.85 -14.28
CA GLU A 222 12.26 4.21 -13.92
C GLU A 222 13.28 4.78 -14.92
N ASN A 223 14.27 4.01 -15.31
CA ASN A 223 15.27 4.40 -16.29
C ASN A 223 14.61 4.71 -17.64
N TYR A 224 13.72 3.84 -18.11
CA TYR A 224 12.95 4.07 -19.34
C TYR A 224 12.11 5.35 -19.27
N LEU A 225 11.44 5.57 -18.13
CA LEU A 225 10.69 6.81 -17.88
C LEU A 225 11.60 8.03 -18.05
N TYR A 226 12.71 8.11 -17.31
CA TYR A 226 13.58 9.28 -17.34
C TYR A 226 14.24 9.49 -18.71
N GLU A 227 14.61 8.45 -19.41
CA GLU A 227 15.12 8.56 -20.79
C GLU A 227 14.06 9.12 -21.75
N THR A 228 12.81 8.64 -21.63
CA THR A 228 11.69 9.13 -22.44
C THR A 228 11.41 10.60 -22.16
N LEU A 229 11.38 11.00 -20.89
CA LEU A 229 11.22 12.42 -20.50
C LEU A 229 12.34 13.29 -21.06
N LYS A 230 13.58 12.82 -20.97
CA LYS A 230 14.76 13.54 -21.47
C LYS A 230 14.70 13.77 -22.98
N LYS A 231 14.29 12.75 -23.76
CA LYS A 231 14.15 12.85 -25.22
C LYS A 231 13.08 13.87 -25.64
N ARG A 232 12.01 14.03 -24.85
CA ARG A 232 10.88 14.90 -25.15
C ARG A 232 11.05 16.33 -24.65
N LYS A 233 11.98 16.57 -23.75
CA LYS A 233 12.29 17.92 -23.25
C LYS A 233 13.03 18.73 -24.33
N THR A 234 12.49 19.91 -24.65
CA THR A 234 13.07 20.86 -25.61
C THR A 234 12.97 22.27 -25.04
N ASP A 235 13.45 23.28 -25.79
CA ASP A 235 13.30 24.67 -25.38
C ASP A 235 11.83 25.11 -25.29
N ASP A 236 10.96 24.56 -26.13
CA ASP A 236 9.52 24.85 -26.16
C ASP A 236 8.68 23.92 -25.29
N VAL A 237 9.25 22.83 -24.76
CA VAL A 237 8.57 21.82 -23.95
C VAL A 237 9.35 21.55 -22.67
N GLN A 238 8.87 22.08 -21.56
CA GLN A 238 9.45 21.83 -20.26
C GLN A 238 8.72 20.65 -19.58
N ILE A 239 9.48 19.72 -19.00
CA ILE A 239 8.92 18.56 -18.29
C ILE A 239 9.51 18.50 -16.89
N GLU A 240 8.65 18.50 -15.90
CA GLU A 240 8.97 18.27 -14.50
C GLU A 240 8.47 16.86 -14.11
N CYS A 241 9.32 16.10 -13.40
CA CYS A 241 8.96 14.78 -12.88
C CYS A 241 9.33 14.70 -11.41
N LYS A 242 8.37 14.37 -10.57
CA LYS A 242 8.58 14.16 -9.15
C LYS A 242 8.11 12.75 -8.76
N LYS A 243 8.99 11.94 -8.16
CA LYS A 243 8.59 10.69 -7.50
C LYS A 243 7.78 11.08 -6.25
N ILE A 244 6.54 10.62 -6.16
CA ILE A 244 5.58 10.95 -5.09
C ILE A 244 5.27 9.75 -4.20
N GLY A 245 5.74 8.57 -4.56
CA GLY A 245 5.61 7.36 -3.77
C GLY A 245 6.58 6.28 -4.23
N GLU A 246 6.99 5.47 -3.27
CA GLU A 246 7.87 4.33 -3.48
C GLU A 246 7.53 3.24 -2.44
N ARG A 247 7.15 2.04 -2.91
CA ARG A 247 7.00 0.86 -2.07
C ARG A 247 8.03 -0.16 -2.52
N PRO A 248 8.88 -0.69 -1.62
CA PRO A 248 9.93 -1.63 -2.01
C PRO A 248 9.37 -3.01 -2.36
N CYS A 249 10.07 -3.73 -3.22
CA CYS A 249 9.91 -5.17 -3.37
C CYS A 249 10.49 -5.92 -2.18
N MET A 250 10.20 -7.22 -2.10
CA MET A 250 10.80 -8.09 -1.10
C MET A 250 12.32 -8.15 -1.28
N GLY A 251 13.06 -7.98 -0.18
CA GLY A 251 14.51 -8.15 -0.12
C GLY A 251 14.92 -9.60 0.14
N VAL A 252 16.17 -9.77 0.56
CA VAL A 252 16.68 -11.09 0.96
C VAL A 252 16.13 -11.43 2.35
N VAL A 253 15.25 -12.44 2.41
CA VAL A 253 14.53 -12.84 3.61
C VAL A 253 14.40 -14.36 3.69
N ASP A 254 14.18 -14.90 4.90
CA ASP A 254 13.94 -16.33 5.14
C ASP A 254 12.55 -16.77 4.61
N THR A 255 12.48 -17.10 3.32
CA THR A 255 11.26 -17.52 2.65
C THR A 255 10.75 -18.87 3.15
N GLU A 256 11.62 -19.79 3.59
CA GLU A 256 11.21 -21.08 4.16
C GLU A 256 10.43 -20.87 5.45
N LYS A 257 10.88 -19.94 6.29
CA LYS A 257 10.16 -19.56 7.51
C LYS A 257 8.82 -18.94 7.19
N ILE A 258 8.74 -18.05 6.19
CA ILE A 258 7.49 -17.44 5.75
C ILE A 258 6.51 -18.53 5.32
N MET A 259 6.90 -19.41 4.41
CA MET A 259 6.05 -20.47 3.88
C MET A 259 5.59 -21.47 4.96
N ARG A 260 6.47 -21.81 5.90
CA ARG A 260 6.10 -22.69 7.04
C ARG A 260 5.01 -22.09 7.92
N ILE A 261 5.07 -20.77 8.15
CA ILE A 261 4.05 -20.08 8.96
C ILE A 261 2.79 -19.87 8.13
N ALA A 262 2.90 -19.47 6.86
CA ALA A 262 1.78 -19.33 5.94
C ALA A 262 0.97 -20.63 5.81
N GLN A 263 1.66 -21.78 5.73
CA GLN A 263 0.98 -23.07 5.69
C GLN A 263 0.16 -23.35 6.96
N LYS A 264 0.69 -23.02 8.16
CA LYS A 264 -0.05 -23.15 9.41
C LYS A 264 -1.26 -22.21 9.46
N CYS A 265 -1.12 -20.98 8.99
CA CYS A 265 -2.24 -20.04 8.86
C CYS A 265 -3.30 -20.60 7.89
N SER A 266 -2.87 -21.12 6.73
CA SER A 266 -3.76 -21.76 5.76
C SER A 266 -4.58 -22.91 6.37
N ASP A 267 -3.91 -23.82 7.10
CA ASP A 267 -4.58 -24.95 7.75
C ASP A 267 -5.59 -24.49 8.84
N LEU A 268 -5.28 -23.39 9.55
CA LEU A 268 -6.19 -22.80 10.53
C LEU A 268 -7.39 -22.12 9.87
N ILE A 269 -7.17 -21.35 8.80
CA ILE A 269 -8.24 -20.69 8.03
C ILE A 269 -9.17 -21.77 7.45
N GLU A 270 -8.63 -22.81 6.81
CA GLU A 270 -9.42 -23.91 6.26
C GLU A 270 -10.25 -24.60 7.34
N LYS A 271 -9.68 -24.83 8.52
CA LYS A 271 -10.40 -25.43 9.66
C LYS A 271 -11.58 -24.58 10.13
N VAL A 272 -11.44 -23.25 10.10
CA VAL A 272 -12.47 -22.32 10.60
C VAL A 272 -13.52 -22.01 9.53
N THR A 273 -13.09 -21.79 8.29
CA THR A 273 -13.96 -21.32 7.20
C THR A 273 -14.44 -22.43 6.28
N GLY A 274 -13.80 -23.60 6.31
CA GLY A 274 -14.01 -24.69 5.36
C GLY A 274 -13.40 -24.43 3.99
N LYS A 275 -12.66 -23.35 3.82
CA LYS A 275 -12.05 -22.94 2.54
C LYS A 275 -10.55 -22.73 2.71
N ARG A 276 -9.77 -23.28 1.79
CA ARG A 276 -8.32 -23.11 1.79
C ARG A 276 -7.94 -21.82 1.06
N PRO A 277 -7.16 -20.90 1.69
CA PRO A 277 -6.70 -19.70 1.03
C PRO A 277 -5.66 -20.00 -0.06
N ALA A 278 -5.61 -19.15 -1.09
CA ALA A 278 -4.52 -19.15 -2.06
C ALA A 278 -3.31 -18.37 -1.51
N PHE A 279 -2.11 -18.75 -1.93
CA PHE A 279 -0.92 -17.95 -1.69
C PHE A 279 -0.73 -16.95 -2.82
N GLY A 280 -0.30 -15.73 -2.47
CA GLY A 280 -0.15 -14.64 -3.42
C GLY A 280 0.90 -13.63 -3.01
N GLN A 281 0.94 -12.57 -3.78
CA GLN A 281 1.75 -11.38 -3.53
C GLN A 281 0.88 -10.13 -3.62
N ALA A 282 1.15 -9.14 -2.80
CA ALA A 282 0.41 -7.88 -2.76
C ALA A 282 1.33 -6.73 -2.32
N SER A 283 0.83 -5.51 -2.45
CA SER A 283 1.48 -4.33 -1.92
C SER A 283 0.74 -3.93 -0.64
N THR A 284 1.33 -4.19 0.51
CA THR A 284 0.77 -3.99 1.85
C THR A 284 1.84 -3.44 2.78
N ASP A 285 1.51 -3.20 4.04
CA ASP A 285 2.48 -2.82 5.07
C ASP A 285 3.65 -3.80 5.21
N CYS A 286 3.46 -5.05 4.82
CA CYS A 286 4.52 -6.05 4.80
C CYS A 286 5.66 -5.75 3.81
N ASN A 287 5.47 -4.82 2.85
CA ASN A 287 6.54 -4.43 1.93
C ASN A 287 7.78 -3.94 2.69
N ILE A 288 7.59 -3.15 3.75
CA ILE A 288 8.70 -2.55 4.47
C ILE A 288 9.51 -3.60 5.26
N PRO A 289 8.91 -4.40 6.16
CA PRO A 289 9.68 -5.42 6.86
C PRO A 289 10.28 -6.48 5.91
N LEU A 290 9.57 -6.90 4.85
CA LEU A 290 10.10 -7.84 3.85
C LEU A 290 11.33 -7.27 3.13
N ALA A 291 11.33 -5.99 2.76
CA ALA A 291 12.48 -5.33 2.15
C ALA A 291 13.68 -5.24 3.10
N MET A 292 13.44 -5.17 4.42
CA MET A 292 14.48 -5.16 5.46
C MET A 292 14.96 -6.56 5.87
N GLY A 293 14.49 -7.62 5.21
CA GLY A 293 14.84 -9.01 5.53
C GLY A 293 14.16 -9.55 6.80
N ILE A 294 13.09 -8.91 7.26
CA ILE A 294 12.28 -9.39 8.38
C ILE A 294 11.16 -10.28 7.81
N PRO A 295 11.13 -11.58 8.15
CA PRO A 295 10.09 -12.48 7.68
C PRO A 295 8.70 -11.98 8.06
N SER A 296 7.81 -11.86 7.07
CA SER A 296 6.48 -11.26 7.23
C SER A 296 5.45 -11.92 6.32
N LEU A 297 4.18 -11.82 6.67
CA LEU A 297 3.07 -12.13 5.78
C LEU A 297 1.87 -11.24 6.08
N CYS A 298 1.00 -11.09 5.08
CA CYS A 298 -0.28 -10.41 5.23
C CYS A 298 -1.41 -11.44 5.09
N ILE A 299 -2.41 -11.37 5.99
CA ILE A 299 -3.59 -12.24 6.00
C ILE A 299 -4.82 -11.46 6.44
N GLY A 300 -5.95 -11.67 5.78
CA GLY A 300 -7.23 -11.20 6.27
C GLY A 300 -7.81 -12.12 7.35
N LEU A 301 -8.58 -11.54 8.25
CA LEU A 301 -9.24 -12.25 9.35
C LEU A 301 -10.74 -12.43 9.13
N ILE A 302 -11.28 -11.90 8.04
CA ILE A 302 -12.71 -11.88 7.70
C ILE A 302 -12.98 -12.45 6.31
N GLU A 303 -14.18 -12.94 6.10
CA GLU A 303 -14.72 -13.16 4.75
C GLU A 303 -15.28 -11.82 4.24
N GLY A 304 -14.94 -11.45 3.02
CA GLY A 304 -15.39 -10.20 2.41
C GLY A 304 -15.02 -10.12 0.94
N ALA A 305 -15.42 -9.05 0.30
CA ALA A 305 -15.05 -8.69 -1.06
C ALA A 305 -15.34 -7.21 -1.35
N GLY A 306 -14.74 -6.70 -2.42
CA GLY A 306 -15.04 -5.37 -2.92
C GLY A 306 -14.17 -4.26 -2.32
N ALA A 307 -12.98 -4.57 -1.79
CA ALA A 307 -12.02 -3.55 -1.36
C ALA A 307 -11.92 -2.42 -2.39
N HIS A 308 -11.81 -1.18 -1.91
CA HIS A 308 -11.77 0.04 -2.71
C HIS A 308 -13.06 0.36 -3.49
N THR A 309 -14.19 -0.26 -3.15
CA THR A 309 -15.49 0.06 -3.77
C THR A 309 -16.54 0.45 -2.73
N LEU A 310 -17.57 1.18 -3.17
CA LEU A 310 -18.70 1.54 -2.30
C LEU A 310 -19.60 0.33 -1.94
N GLU A 311 -19.38 -0.82 -2.55
CA GLU A 311 -20.14 -2.05 -2.34
C GLU A 311 -19.38 -3.09 -1.50
N GLU A 312 -18.33 -2.66 -0.82
CA GLU A 312 -17.50 -3.50 0.04
C GLU A 312 -18.32 -4.10 1.20
N TRP A 313 -18.03 -5.36 1.56
CA TRP A 313 -18.74 -6.12 2.59
C TRP A 313 -17.84 -7.11 3.30
#